data_e55cda3a0bdd463386dcd53550221d04
#
_entry.id   e55cda3a0bdd463386dcd53550221d04
#
_cell.length_a   1.000
_cell.length_b   1.000
_cell.length_c   1.000
_cell.angle_alpha   90.00
_cell.angle_beta   90.00
_cell.angle_gamma   90.00
#
_symmetry.space_group_name_H-M   'P 1'
#
loop_
_entity.id
_entity.type
_entity.pdbx_description
1 polymer ?
#
loop_
_entity_poly.entity_id
_entity_poly.type
_entity_poly.pdbx_seq_one_letter_code
_entity_poly.pdbx_strand_id
1 'polypeptide(L)'
;AKNCPLGFAEMPGDFLNAYVLKSLGQTGPALGACATFLYNLQRGVDDIRSGRARIAVVGASEAPILPSLMDGYVAMGALATDKELRALQGIDGDGLVDYRSACRPFGNNCGFVMAESAQILVLMDDQLALEQGAPVLGAVPFVSGHADGAKKSIPGPGPGNYLTMARAA
;
A
#
# COMPACT_ATOMS: atom_id res chain seq x y z
N ALA A 1 -12.74 -15.69 23.85
CA ALA A 1 -12.22 -15.69 22.48
C ALA A 1 -10.72 -16.00 22.54
N LYS A 2 -10.26 -17.01 21.82
CA LYS A 2 -8.82 -17.26 21.69
C LYS A 2 -8.24 -16.09 20.89
N ASN A 3 -7.27 -15.39 21.47
CA ASN A 3 -6.58 -14.32 20.75
C ASN A 3 -5.95 -14.93 19.50
N CYS A 4 -6.29 -14.37 18.33
CA CYS A 4 -5.69 -14.81 17.09
C CYS A 4 -4.38 -14.03 16.89
N PRO A 5 -3.21 -14.69 16.95
CA PRO A 5 -1.93 -14.01 16.77
C PRO A 5 -1.71 -13.49 15.33
N LEU A 6 -2.56 -13.87 14.38
CA LEU A 6 -2.49 -13.45 12.98
C LEU A 6 -2.76 -11.96 12.75
N GLY A 7 -3.17 -11.24 13.80
CA GLY A 7 -3.37 -9.79 13.75
C GLY A 7 -2.11 -8.96 13.96
N PHE A 8 -0.98 -9.56 14.30
CA PHE A 8 0.28 -8.83 14.44
C PHE A 8 0.89 -8.47 13.08
N ALA A 9 1.44 -7.26 12.99
CA ALA A 9 1.95 -6.70 11.74
C ALA A 9 3.08 -7.53 11.11
N GLU A 10 3.87 -8.22 11.92
CA GLU A 10 4.98 -9.06 11.48
C GLU A 10 4.53 -10.41 10.92
N MET A 11 3.37 -10.89 11.32
CA MET A 11 2.92 -12.25 11.02
C MET A 11 2.88 -12.60 9.53
N PRO A 12 2.42 -11.74 8.61
CA PRO A 12 2.43 -12.08 7.18
C PRO A 12 3.82 -12.40 6.64
N GLY A 13 4.83 -11.63 7.03
CA GLY A 13 6.23 -11.86 6.66
C GLY A 13 6.79 -13.15 7.26
N ASP A 14 6.51 -13.39 8.54
CA ASP A 14 6.96 -14.58 9.26
C ASP A 14 6.33 -15.85 8.68
N PHE A 15 5.04 -15.83 8.39
CA PHE A 15 4.35 -16.93 7.74
C PHE A 15 4.90 -17.22 6.35
N LEU A 16 5.10 -16.19 5.55
CA LEU A 16 5.70 -16.32 4.22
C LEU A 16 7.09 -16.96 4.33
N ASN A 17 7.91 -16.47 5.26
CA ASN A 17 9.24 -17.04 5.46
C ASN A 17 9.19 -18.48 5.96
N ALA A 18 8.39 -18.75 7.00
CA ALA A 18 8.35 -20.07 7.64
C ALA A 18 7.81 -21.17 6.71
N TYR A 19 6.79 -20.87 5.90
CA TYR A 19 6.10 -21.90 5.12
C TYR A 19 6.52 -21.94 3.66
N VAL A 20 7.00 -20.84 3.11
CA VAL A 20 7.34 -20.74 1.69
C VAL A 20 8.84 -20.58 1.47
N LEU A 21 9.44 -19.53 1.99
CA LEU A 21 10.83 -19.15 1.68
C LEU A 21 11.84 -19.96 2.46
N LYS A 22 11.58 -20.25 3.74
CA LYS A 22 12.50 -20.94 4.66
C LYS A 22 13.90 -20.32 4.69
N SER A 23 13.95 -18.99 4.54
CA SER A 23 15.19 -18.21 4.50
C SER A 23 15.71 -17.92 5.90
N LEU A 24 17.02 -17.89 6.04
CA LEU A 24 17.74 -17.41 7.23
C LEU A 24 18.14 -15.93 7.09
N GLY A 25 17.68 -15.25 6.03
CA GLY A 25 17.94 -13.84 5.79
C GLY A 25 17.23 -12.92 6.80
N GLN A 26 17.51 -11.64 6.69
CA GLN A 26 16.85 -10.65 7.52
C GLN A 26 15.35 -10.56 7.19
N THR A 27 14.54 -10.41 8.22
CA THR A 27 13.10 -10.17 8.11
C THR A 27 12.71 -9.00 9.01
N GLY A 28 11.58 -8.41 8.75
CA GLY A 28 11.00 -7.36 9.57
C GLY A 28 10.15 -6.38 8.76
N PRO A 29 9.06 -5.88 9.35
CA PRO A 29 8.18 -4.93 8.69
C PRO A 29 8.75 -3.51 8.72
N ALA A 30 8.42 -2.73 7.71
CA ALA A 30 8.37 -1.29 7.80
C ALA A 30 6.91 -0.88 7.72
N LEU A 31 6.42 -0.11 8.68
CA LEU A 31 5.02 0.30 8.77
C LEU A 31 4.90 1.79 8.49
N GLY A 32 3.94 2.16 7.69
CA GLY A 32 3.65 3.53 7.30
C GLY A 32 2.19 3.72 6.89
N ALA A 33 1.28 3.05 7.61
CA ALA A 33 -0.14 3.05 7.29
C ALA A 33 -0.38 2.74 5.80
N CYS A 34 -1.08 3.59 5.05
CA CYS A 34 -1.35 3.41 3.62
C CYS A 34 -0.09 3.37 2.75
N ALA A 35 1.06 3.85 3.23
CA ALA A 35 2.34 3.84 2.54
C ALA A 35 3.21 2.62 2.86
N THR A 36 2.75 1.68 3.67
CA THR A 36 3.51 0.51 4.14
C THR A 36 4.19 -0.24 2.99
N PHE A 37 3.45 -0.52 1.92
CA PHE A 37 4.02 -1.22 0.76
C PHE A 37 5.23 -0.47 0.16
N LEU A 38 5.12 0.85 0.00
CA LEU A 38 6.21 1.67 -0.57
C LEU A 38 7.43 1.74 0.34
N TYR A 39 7.25 1.77 1.67
CA TYR A 39 8.37 1.68 2.61
C TYR A 39 9.07 0.32 2.54
N ASN A 40 8.31 -0.78 2.46
CA ASN A 40 8.88 -2.10 2.29
C ASN A 40 9.62 -2.23 0.94
N LEU A 41 9.04 -1.69 -0.13
CA LEU A 41 9.67 -1.64 -1.44
C LEU A 41 10.98 -0.84 -1.41
N GLN A 42 10.98 0.35 -0.81
CA GLN A 42 12.17 1.18 -0.66
C GLN A 42 13.27 0.43 0.09
N ARG A 43 12.92 -0.20 1.22
CA ARG A 43 13.88 -0.97 2.00
C ARG A 43 14.50 -2.11 1.18
N GLY A 44 13.69 -2.87 0.46
CA GLY A 44 14.19 -3.95 -0.42
C GLY A 44 15.13 -3.45 -1.51
N VAL A 45 14.79 -2.32 -2.14
CA VAL A 45 15.65 -1.66 -3.14
C VAL A 45 16.97 -1.20 -2.51
N ASP A 46 16.92 -0.58 -1.33
CA ASP A 46 18.11 -0.09 -0.63
C ASP A 46 19.01 -1.24 -0.17
N ASP A 47 18.44 -2.36 0.26
CA ASP A 47 19.18 -3.56 0.64
C ASP A 47 19.93 -4.17 -0.55
N ILE A 48 19.29 -4.23 -1.72
CA ILE A 48 19.93 -4.71 -2.94
C ILE A 48 21.00 -3.73 -3.43
N ARG A 49 20.70 -2.45 -3.51
CA ARG A 49 21.64 -1.42 -3.98
C ARG A 49 22.89 -1.30 -3.11
N SER A 50 22.75 -1.50 -1.82
CA SER A 50 23.87 -1.49 -0.89
C SER A 50 24.64 -2.82 -0.80
N GLY A 51 24.21 -3.82 -1.54
CA GLY A 51 24.84 -5.15 -1.52
C GLY A 51 24.55 -5.98 -0.27
N ARG A 52 23.62 -5.53 0.59
CA ARG A 52 23.20 -6.31 1.77
C ARG A 52 22.38 -7.55 1.39
N ALA A 53 21.67 -7.50 0.28
CA ALA A 53 20.91 -8.61 -0.25
C ALA A 53 21.03 -8.65 -1.78
N ARG A 54 20.92 -9.83 -2.37
CA ARG A 54 20.76 -10.01 -3.81
C ARG A 54 19.31 -10.25 -4.22
N ILE A 55 18.49 -10.71 -3.26
CA ILE A 55 17.04 -10.93 -3.40
C ILE A 55 16.36 -10.29 -2.19
N ALA A 56 15.28 -9.59 -2.44
CA ALA A 56 14.37 -9.09 -1.40
C ALA A 56 12.93 -9.43 -1.76
N VAL A 57 12.21 -10.05 -0.85
CA VAL A 57 10.77 -10.30 -0.98
C VAL A 57 10.06 -9.24 -0.17
N VAL A 58 9.30 -8.39 -0.83
CA VAL A 58 8.64 -7.23 -0.24
C VAL A 58 7.15 -7.23 -0.57
N GLY A 59 6.35 -6.70 0.33
CA GLY A 59 4.92 -6.67 0.08
C GLY A 59 4.14 -6.01 1.21
N ALA A 60 2.83 -6.07 1.06
CA ALA A 60 1.86 -5.75 2.09
C ALA A 60 0.63 -6.67 1.95
N SER A 61 -0.01 -6.92 3.05
CA SER A 61 -1.23 -7.72 3.13
C SER A 61 -2.17 -7.07 4.14
N GLU A 62 -3.39 -6.76 3.72
CA GLU A 62 -4.39 -6.13 4.55
C GLU A 62 -5.78 -6.70 4.32
N ALA A 63 -6.55 -6.82 5.40
CA ALA A 63 -7.97 -7.19 5.39
C ALA A 63 -8.75 -6.24 6.33
N PRO A 64 -8.91 -4.94 5.96
CA PRO A 64 -9.44 -3.90 6.84
C PRO A 64 -10.96 -3.75 6.77
N ILE A 65 -11.70 -4.58 6.04
CA ILE A 65 -13.16 -4.43 5.90
C ILE A 65 -13.85 -4.97 7.15
N LEU A 66 -13.72 -4.21 8.24
CA LEU A 66 -14.35 -4.47 9.52
C LEU A 66 -15.27 -3.31 9.90
N PRO A 67 -16.45 -3.55 10.50
CA PRO A 67 -17.41 -2.50 10.85
C PRO A 67 -16.77 -1.35 11.63
N SER A 68 -15.97 -1.64 12.65
CA SER A 68 -15.33 -0.62 13.49
C SER A 68 -14.33 0.27 12.73
N LEU A 69 -13.62 -0.29 11.74
CA LEU A 69 -12.71 0.49 10.88
C LEU A 69 -13.50 1.32 9.87
N MET A 70 -14.54 0.75 9.28
CA MET A 70 -15.44 1.48 8.39
C MET A 70 -16.07 2.68 9.10
N ASP A 71 -16.61 2.49 10.30
CA ASP A 71 -17.19 3.57 11.11
C ASP A 71 -16.17 4.67 11.41
N GLY A 72 -14.94 4.30 11.73
CA GLY A 72 -13.85 5.26 11.95
C GLY A 72 -13.56 6.11 10.73
N TYR A 73 -13.46 5.52 9.55
CA TYR A 73 -13.20 6.25 8.31
C TYR A 73 -14.39 7.07 7.84
N VAL A 74 -15.63 6.60 8.08
CA VAL A 74 -16.84 7.39 7.85
C VAL A 74 -16.86 8.64 8.74
N ALA A 75 -16.55 8.47 10.03
CA ALA A 75 -16.47 9.59 10.98
C ALA A 75 -15.41 10.63 10.60
N MET A 76 -14.34 10.21 9.94
CA MET A 76 -13.30 11.09 9.39
C MET A 76 -13.72 11.79 8.08
N GLY A 77 -14.86 11.43 7.49
CA GLY A 77 -15.25 11.91 6.16
C GLY A 77 -14.30 11.49 5.05
N ALA A 78 -13.65 10.33 5.18
CA ALA A 78 -12.61 9.90 4.26
C ALA A 78 -13.12 8.95 3.17
N LEU A 79 -14.24 8.25 3.41
CA LEU A 79 -14.78 7.28 2.46
C LEU A 79 -15.69 7.92 1.42
N ALA A 80 -15.66 7.37 0.20
CA ALA A 80 -16.65 7.60 -0.83
C ALA A 80 -17.95 6.86 -0.48
N THR A 81 -18.72 7.42 0.47
CA THR A 81 -20.00 6.83 0.89
C THR A 81 -21.09 7.05 -0.16
N ASP A 82 -22.21 6.37 -0.01
CA ASP A 82 -23.37 6.51 -0.91
C ASP A 82 -23.82 7.98 -1.05
N LYS A 83 -23.81 8.71 0.04
CA LYS A 83 -24.15 10.14 0.07
C LYS A 83 -23.23 10.98 -0.79
N GLU A 84 -21.92 10.82 -0.63
CA GLU A 84 -20.91 11.56 -1.36
C GLU A 84 -20.92 11.18 -2.84
N LEU A 85 -21.13 9.89 -3.16
CA LEU A 85 -21.24 9.40 -4.54
C LEU A 85 -22.48 9.98 -5.24
N ARG A 86 -23.63 10.00 -4.58
CA ARG A 86 -24.84 10.63 -5.11
C ARG A 86 -24.61 12.10 -5.44
N ALA A 87 -24.02 12.83 -4.49
CA ALA A 87 -23.70 14.24 -4.69
C ALA A 87 -22.73 14.44 -5.87
N LEU A 88 -21.68 13.61 -5.98
CA LEU A 88 -20.70 13.68 -7.06
C LEU A 88 -21.31 13.38 -8.43
N GLN A 89 -22.28 12.44 -8.50
CA GLN A 89 -22.92 12.01 -9.73
C GLN A 89 -24.17 12.85 -10.08
N GLY A 90 -24.58 13.77 -9.21
CA GLY A 90 -25.77 14.60 -9.42
C GLY A 90 -27.07 13.77 -9.38
N ILE A 91 -27.11 12.75 -8.53
CA ILE A 91 -28.26 11.83 -8.43
C ILE A 91 -29.16 12.29 -7.29
N ASP A 92 -30.38 12.68 -7.63
CA ASP A 92 -31.43 13.01 -6.68
C ASP A 92 -32.41 11.83 -6.48
N GLY A 93 -32.97 11.74 -5.26
CA GLY A 93 -33.98 10.72 -4.94
C GLY A 93 -33.45 9.28 -5.05
N ASP A 94 -34.27 8.40 -5.66
CA ASP A 94 -34.02 6.94 -5.75
C ASP A 94 -33.17 6.52 -6.98
N GLY A 95 -32.50 7.46 -7.62
CA GLY A 95 -31.62 7.18 -8.76
C GLY A 95 -30.50 6.18 -8.40
N LEU A 96 -30.11 5.36 -9.36
CA LEU A 96 -29.06 4.34 -9.18
C LEU A 96 -27.68 4.97 -9.18
N VAL A 97 -26.88 4.64 -8.17
CA VAL A 97 -25.48 5.07 -8.05
C VAL A 97 -24.58 4.11 -8.85
N ASP A 98 -23.69 4.66 -9.66
CA ASP A 98 -22.63 3.89 -10.28
C ASP A 98 -21.43 3.74 -9.31
N TYR A 99 -21.43 2.67 -8.54
CA TYR A 99 -20.35 2.37 -7.58
C TYR A 99 -19.00 2.07 -8.25
N ARG A 100 -18.97 1.70 -9.53
CA ARG A 100 -17.70 1.48 -10.26
C ARG A 100 -16.91 2.76 -10.44
N SER A 101 -17.59 3.89 -10.35
CA SER A 101 -16.94 5.21 -10.40
C SER A 101 -16.42 5.71 -9.06
N ALA A 102 -16.55 4.93 -7.96
CA ALA A 102 -16.12 5.35 -6.62
C ALA A 102 -14.60 5.43 -6.47
N CYS A 103 -13.84 4.61 -7.21
CA CYS A 103 -12.37 4.63 -7.19
C CYS A 103 -11.85 5.06 -8.55
N ARG A 104 -11.43 6.34 -8.64
CA ARG A 104 -10.89 6.94 -9.88
C ARG A 104 -9.59 7.68 -9.56
N PRO A 105 -8.43 6.98 -9.54
CA PRO A 105 -7.14 7.62 -9.32
C PRO A 105 -6.93 8.80 -10.27
N PHE A 106 -6.50 9.94 -9.73
CA PHE A 106 -6.30 11.21 -10.45
C PHE A 106 -7.56 11.79 -11.12
N GLY A 107 -8.72 11.19 -10.89
CA GLY A 107 -10.00 11.68 -11.38
C GLY A 107 -10.77 12.52 -10.36
N ASN A 108 -12.02 12.81 -10.68
CA ASN A 108 -12.93 13.49 -9.77
C ASN A 108 -13.45 12.48 -8.73
N ASN A 109 -13.03 12.63 -7.49
CA ASN A 109 -13.33 11.71 -6.37
C ASN A 109 -14.02 12.43 -5.21
N CYS A 110 -14.76 11.66 -4.42
CA CYS A 110 -15.42 12.15 -3.20
C CYS A 110 -14.92 11.45 -1.92
N GLY A 111 -13.89 10.65 -2.02
CA GLY A 111 -13.30 9.88 -0.94
C GLY A 111 -12.54 8.67 -1.49
N PHE A 112 -12.09 7.78 -0.61
CA PHE A 112 -11.47 6.53 -1.02
C PHE A 112 -12.38 5.32 -0.77
N VAL A 113 -12.05 4.18 -1.37
CA VAL A 113 -12.74 2.91 -1.21
C VAL A 113 -11.84 1.95 -0.46
N MET A 114 -12.38 1.31 0.59
CA MET A 114 -11.67 0.26 1.32
C MET A 114 -11.61 -1.01 0.47
N ALA A 115 -10.45 -1.68 0.49
CA ALA A 115 -10.25 -2.94 -0.19
C ALA A 115 -9.38 -3.87 0.64
N GLU A 116 -9.45 -5.16 0.36
CA GLU A 116 -8.59 -6.19 0.94
C GLU A 116 -7.69 -6.74 -0.14
N SER A 117 -6.41 -6.90 0.18
CA SER A 117 -5.43 -7.42 -0.78
C SER A 117 -4.17 -7.94 -0.07
N ALA A 118 -3.48 -8.86 -0.74
CA ALA A 118 -2.12 -9.26 -0.43
C ALA A 118 -1.30 -9.19 -1.72
N GLN A 119 -0.29 -8.34 -1.74
CA GLN A 119 0.58 -8.14 -2.90
C GLN A 119 2.04 -8.30 -2.48
N ILE A 120 2.76 -9.14 -3.18
CA ILE A 120 4.15 -9.47 -2.89
C ILE A 120 4.96 -9.37 -4.18
N LEU A 121 6.11 -8.70 -4.09
CA LEU A 121 7.10 -8.59 -5.15
C LEU A 121 8.39 -9.30 -4.73
N VAL A 122 9.00 -9.99 -5.67
CA VAL A 122 10.36 -10.48 -5.54
C VAL A 122 11.27 -9.53 -6.31
N LEU A 123 12.12 -8.83 -5.58
CA LEU A 123 13.16 -7.98 -6.14
C LEU A 123 14.46 -8.77 -6.23
N MET A 124 15.22 -8.53 -7.27
CA MET A 124 16.48 -9.23 -7.51
C MET A 124 17.47 -8.25 -8.14
N ASP A 125 18.77 -8.38 -7.82
CA ASP A 125 19.76 -7.64 -8.58
C ASP A 125 19.77 -8.13 -10.05
N ASP A 126 20.10 -7.25 -10.96
CA ASP A 126 20.03 -7.48 -12.40
C ASP A 126 20.92 -8.64 -12.85
N GLN A 127 22.13 -8.74 -12.29
CA GLN A 127 23.06 -9.82 -12.60
C GLN A 127 22.47 -11.17 -12.20
N LEU A 128 21.95 -11.29 -10.97
CA LEU A 128 21.35 -12.54 -10.50
C LEU A 128 20.09 -12.89 -11.30
N ALA A 129 19.28 -11.89 -11.66
CA ALA A 129 18.11 -12.12 -12.50
C ALA A 129 18.47 -12.72 -13.85
N LEU A 130 19.54 -12.24 -14.47
CA LEU A 130 20.07 -12.79 -15.73
C LEU A 130 20.68 -14.19 -15.53
N GLU A 131 21.48 -14.38 -14.48
CA GLU A 131 22.12 -15.70 -14.17
C GLU A 131 21.05 -16.79 -13.95
N GLN A 132 19.93 -16.44 -13.33
CA GLN A 132 18.84 -17.37 -13.04
C GLN A 132 17.82 -17.51 -14.17
N GLY A 133 17.92 -16.71 -15.21
CA GLY A 133 16.90 -16.64 -16.28
C GLY A 133 15.53 -16.25 -15.73
N ALA A 134 15.48 -15.39 -14.72
CA ALA A 134 14.24 -15.02 -14.06
C ALA A 134 13.32 -14.22 -15.00
N PRO A 135 12.00 -14.45 -14.98
CA PRO A 135 11.04 -13.64 -15.73
C PRO A 135 10.98 -12.23 -15.16
N VAL A 136 11.64 -11.27 -15.80
CA VAL A 136 11.65 -9.88 -15.38
C VAL A 136 10.37 -9.20 -15.84
N LEU A 137 9.53 -8.75 -14.89
CA LEU A 137 8.27 -8.06 -15.15
C LEU A 137 8.47 -6.56 -15.31
N GLY A 138 9.53 -6.00 -14.75
CA GLY A 138 9.83 -4.59 -14.78
C GLY A 138 11.03 -4.25 -13.91
N ALA A 139 11.42 -2.99 -13.89
CA ALA A 139 12.48 -2.47 -13.04
C ALA A 139 11.93 -1.45 -12.07
N VAL A 140 12.55 -1.31 -10.88
CA VAL A 140 12.25 -0.28 -9.89
C VAL A 140 13.41 0.72 -9.86
N PRO A 141 13.39 1.72 -10.74
CA PRO A 141 14.50 2.66 -10.86
C PRO A 141 14.58 3.62 -9.68
N PHE A 142 13.44 3.91 -9.05
CA PHE A 142 13.37 4.88 -7.98
C PHE A 142 12.21 4.59 -7.04
N VAL A 143 12.43 4.76 -5.75
CA VAL A 143 11.42 4.79 -4.69
C VAL A 143 11.83 5.87 -3.69
N SER A 144 10.90 6.71 -3.27
CA SER A 144 11.12 7.63 -2.16
C SER A 144 9.84 7.98 -1.44
N GLY A 145 9.98 8.45 -0.20
CA GLY A 145 8.90 9.00 0.59
C GLY A 145 9.29 10.37 1.15
N HIS A 146 8.34 11.29 1.24
CA HIS A 146 8.54 12.61 1.84
C HIS A 146 7.41 12.90 2.82
N ALA A 147 7.77 13.55 3.93
CA ALA A 147 6.80 14.05 4.87
C ALA A 147 6.07 15.26 4.32
N ASP A 148 4.80 15.39 4.68
CA ASP A 148 3.97 16.54 4.29
C ASP A 148 4.28 17.83 5.07
N GLY A 149 5.12 17.76 6.09
CA GLY A 149 5.37 18.89 6.98
C GLY A 149 4.13 19.28 7.80
N ALA A 150 3.98 20.57 8.08
CA ALA A 150 2.83 21.07 8.83
C ALA A 150 1.57 21.11 7.97
N LYS A 151 0.51 20.47 8.44
CA LYS A 151 -0.81 20.49 7.81
C LYS A 151 -1.94 20.47 8.84
N LYS A 152 -3.11 20.97 8.47
CA LYS A 152 -4.25 21.11 9.40
C LYS A 152 -4.88 19.78 9.81
N SER A 153 -4.81 18.78 8.93
CA SER A 153 -5.38 17.45 9.17
C SER A 153 -4.57 16.38 8.49
N ILE A 154 -4.58 15.16 9.03
CA ILE A 154 -3.86 14.02 8.46
C ILE A 154 -4.28 13.72 7.02
N PRO A 155 -5.58 13.64 6.68
CA PRO A 155 -6.01 13.35 5.31
C PRO A 155 -5.88 14.55 4.35
N GLY A 156 -5.55 15.74 4.85
CA GLY A 156 -5.40 16.94 4.01
C GLY A 156 -4.16 16.85 3.11
N PRO A 157 -4.15 17.56 1.98
CA PRO A 157 -2.99 17.60 1.10
C PRO A 157 -1.80 18.28 1.78
N GLY A 158 -0.60 17.82 1.46
CA GLY A 158 0.66 18.38 1.92
C GLY A 158 1.72 18.39 0.83
N PRO A 159 2.81 19.13 0.99
CA PRO A 159 3.86 19.25 -0.02
C PRO A 159 4.64 17.95 -0.29
N GLY A 160 4.58 16.97 0.63
CA GLY A 160 5.27 15.70 0.49
C GLY A 160 4.87 14.93 -0.76
N ASN A 161 3.60 14.90 -1.10
CA ASN A 161 3.11 14.26 -2.32
C ASN A 161 3.70 14.90 -3.58
N TYR A 162 3.73 16.23 -3.64
CA TYR A 162 4.29 16.94 -4.79
C TYR A 162 5.80 16.68 -4.94
N LEU A 163 6.53 16.70 -3.81
CA LEU A 163 7.96 16.39 -3.80
C LEU A 163 8.24 14.95 -4.23
N THR A 164 7.45 14.00 -3.74
CA THR A 164 7.59 12.59 -4.11
C THR A 164 7.34 12.39 -5.61
N MET A 165 6.26 12.95 -6.13
CA MET A 165 5.92 12.85 -7.55
C MET A 165 6.96 13.55 -8.44
N ALA A 166 7.40 14.76 -8.07
CA ALA A 166 8.39 15.50 -8.82
C ALA A 166 9.76 14.82 -8.90
N ARG A 167 10.10 13.99 -7.91
CA ARG A 167 11.34 13.21 -7.91
C ARG A 167 11.20 11.87 -8.64
N ALA A 168 9.99 11.38 -8.82
CA ALA A 168 9.71 10.14 -9.53
C ALA A 168 9.53 10.34 -11.04
N ALA A 169 9.25 11.57 -11.46
CA ALA A 169 9.10 11.95 -12.85
C ALA A 169 10.46 12.28 -13.51
#